data_16c53bf01a4a5da87f5265295cdfa2dc
#
_entry.id   16c53bf01a4a5da87f5265295cdfa2dc
#
_cell.length_a   1.000
_cell.length_b   1.000
_cell.length_c   1.000
_cell.angle_alpha   90.00
_cell.angle_beta   90.00
_cell.angle_gamma   90.00
#
_symmetry.space_group_name_H-M   'P 1'
#
loop_
_entity.id
_entity.type
_entity.pdbx_description
1 polymer ?
#
loop_
_entity_poly.entity_id
_entity_poly.type
_entity_poly.pdbx_seq_one_letter_code
_entity_poly.pdbx_strand_id
1 'polypeptide(L)'
;PMTTLRTRSWDNPDDVQTPDKTHAASIKLGAVTLTKANAQPGWKWSECIKPHVGTESCQAGHIGVLLQGKIHVVSDDGSEVTINAGEAYRLAPGHDAWVVGDEPAVNLEFSTDSKEFAAWTRGES
;
A
#
# COMPACT_ATOMS: atom_id res chain seq x y z
N PRO A 1 -7.97 -20.04 -21.96
CA PRO A 1 -6.57 -19.97 -22.37
C PRO A 1 -5.96 -18.63 -22.00
N MET A 2 -4.71 -18.68 -21.62
CA MET A 2 -3.98 -17.48 -21.24
C MET A 2 -3.47 -16.77 -22.48
N THR A 3 -3.73 -15.46 -22.56
CA THR A 3 -3.13 -14.64 -23.61
C THR A 3 -1.73 -14.22 -23.19
N THR A 4 -0.84 -14.02 -24.16
CA THR A 4 0.54 -13.59 -23.87
C THR A 4 0.62 -12.11 -23.52
N LEU A 5 -0.37 -11.32 -23.96
CA LEU A 5 -0.41 -9.88 -23.72
C LEU A 5 -1.78 -9.52 -23.16
N ARG A 6 -1.79 -8.72 -22.10
CA ARG A 6 -3.04 -8.34 -21.45
C ARG A 6 -2.92 -6.96 -20.83
N THR A 7 -3.99 -6.18 -20.95
CA THR A 7 -4.14 -4.88 -20.25
C THR A 7 -5.39 -4.90 -19.40
N ARG A 8 -5.37 -4.11 -18.33
CA ARG A 8 -6.53 -3.90 -17.46
C ARG A 8 -6.63 -2.40 -17.16
N SER A 9 -7.84 -1.92 -17.03
CA SER A 9 -8.10 -0.53 -16.68
C SER A 9 -8.49 -0.40 -15.21
N TRP A 10 -8.03 0.68 -14.57
CA TRP A 10 -8.45 1.03 -13.21
C TRP A 10 -9.92 1.42 -13.13
N ASP A 11 -10.57 1.67 -14.28
CA ASP A 11 -12.00 1.92 -14.35
C ASP A 11 -12.83 0.65 -14.06
N ASN A 12 -12.20 -0.52 -14.14
CA ASN A 12 -12.85 -1.80 -13.92
C ASN A 12 -11.96 -2.74 -13.08
N PRO A 13 -11.72 -2.39 -11.81
CA PRO A 13 -10.88 -3.21 -10.95
C PRO A 13 -11.58 -4.49 -10.50
N ASP A 14 -10.82 -5.43 -9.97
CA ASP A 14 -11.37 -6.67 -9.41
C ASP A 14 -11.93 -6.45 -8.01
N ASP A 15 -11.38 -5.48 -7.27
CA ASP A 15 -11.81 -5.18 -5.91
C ASP A 15 -11.60 -3.70 -5.61
N VAL A 16 -12.48 -3.13 -4.78
CA VAL A 16 -12.38 -1.76 -4.30
C VAL A 16 -12.69 -1.74 -2.80
N GLN A 17 -11.82 -1.10 -2.03
CA GLN A 17 -12.01 -0.86 -0.60
C GLN A 17 -12.04 0.64 -0.35
N THR A 18 -13.01 1.09 0.47
CA THR A 18 -13.19 2.52 0.75
C THR A 18 -13.29 2.80 2.25
N PRO A 19 -12.28 2.43 3.04
CA PRO A 19 -12.26 2.87 4.44
C PRO A 19 -12.10 4.39 4.52
N ASP A 20 -12.16 4.94 5.72
CA ASP A 20 -12.12 6.39 5.91
C ASP A 20 -10.94 7.03 5.18
N LYS A 21 -11.22 8.10 4.44
CA LYS A 21 -10.24 8.89 3.66
C LYS A 21 -9.42 8.05 2.66
N THR A 22 -9.93 6.90 2.25
CA THR A 22 -9.19 5.93 1.44
C THR A 22 -10.02 5.45 0.26
N HIS A 23 -9.36 5.26 -0.88
CA HIS A 23 -9.91 4.52 -2.00
C HIS A 23 -8.79 3.61 -2.54
N ALA A 24 -8.95 2.31 -2.39
CA ALA A 24 -7.95 1.33 -2.82
C ALA A 24 -8.60 0.36 -3.80
N ALA A 25 -8.09 0.33 -5.01
CA ALA A 25 -8.54 -0.56 -6.08
C ALA A 25 -7.46 -1.59 -6.39
N SER A 26 -7.85 -2.83 -6.63
CA SER A 26 -6.91 -3.90 -6.94
C SER A 26 -7.25 -4.57 -8.26
N ILE A 27 -6.21 -4.92 -9.01
CA ILE A 27 -6.29 -5.61 -10.29
C ILE A 27 -5.35 -6.81 -10.25
N LYS A 28 -5.85 -7.98 -10.63
CA LYS A 28 -5.02 -9.18 -10.80
C LYS A 28 -4.56 -9.29 -12.25
N LEU A 29 -3.26 -9.42 -12.41
CA LEU A 29 -2.63 -9.71 -13.72
C LEU A 29 -1.73 -10.93 -13.53
N GLY A 30 -2.28 -12.09 -13.84
CA GLY A 30 -1.59 -13.35 -13.59
C GLY A 30 -1.34 -13.56 -12.11
N ALA A 31 -0.10 -13.80 -11.73
CA ALA A 31 0.30 -14.05 -10.34
C ALA A 31 0.53 -12.76 -9.55
N VAL A 32 0.42 -11.59 -10.18
CA VAL A 32 0.69 -10.31 -9.53
C VAL A 32 -0.63 -9.55 -9.33
N THR A 33 -0.84 -9.05 -8.13
CA THR A 33 -1.91 -8.11 -7.83
C THR A 33 -1.31 -6.72 -7.70
N LEU A 34 -1.89 -5.78 -8.42
CA LEU A 34 -1.54 -4.36 -8.32
C LEU A 34 -2.64 -3.67 -7.54
N THR A 35 -2.25 -2.88 -6.54
CA THR A 35 -3.20 -2.08 -5.77
C THR A 35 -2.83 -0.62 -5.89
N LYS A 36 -3.77 0.17 -6.37
CA LYS A 36 -3.62 1.63 -6.45
C LYS A 36 -4.49 2.23 -5.36
N ALA A 37 -3.86 2.96 -4.44
CA ALA A 37 -4.57 3.55 -3.32
C ALA A 37 -4.43 5.06 -3.34
N ASN A 38 -5.53 5.73 -2.99
CA ASN A 38 -5.59 7.16 -2.76
C ASN A 38 -5.90 7.38 -1.28
N ALA A 39 -5.04 8.12 -0.61
CA ALA A 39 -5.25 8.51 0.78
C ALA A 39 -5.36 10.03 0.85
N GLN A 40 -6.46 10.52 1.39
CA GLN A 40 -6.72 11.95 1.46
C GLN A 40 -5.88 12.63 2.55
N PRO A 41 -5.68 13.95 2.48
CA PRO A 41 -5.08 14.68 3.58
C PRO A 41 -5.78 14.37 4.91
N GLY A 42 -5.01 14.16 5.95
CA GLY A 42 -5.52 13.73 7.25
C GLY A 42 -5.60 12.23 7.44
N TRP A 43 -5.33 11.44 6.40
CA TRP A 43 -5.30 9.99 6.53
C TRP A 43 -4.14 9.57 7.43
N LYS A 44 -4.45 8.65 8.35
CA LYS A 44 -3.48 7.98 9.21
C LYS A 44 -3.93 6.55 9.37
N TRP A 45 -3.02 5.60 9.20
CA TRP A 45 -3.36 4.19 9.26
C TRP A 45 -4.05 3.83 10.57
N SER A 46 -3.51 4.28 11.69
CA SER A 46 -4.04 3.95 13.02
C SER A 46 -5.42 4.55 13.29
N GLU A 47 -5.86 5.54 12.52
CA GLU A 47 -7.18 6.14 12.63
C GLU A 47 -8.16 5.61 11.59
N CYS A 48 -7.69 5.44 10.36
CA CYS A 48 -8.56 5.16 9.21
C CYS A 48 -8.66 3.66 8.90
N ILE A 49 -7.61 2.89 9.15
CA ILE A 49 -7.54 1.47 8.79
C ILE A 49 -7.59 0.57 10.01
N LYS A 50 -6.88 0.91 11.07
CA LYS A 50 -6.79 0.10 12.30
C LYS A 50 -8.15 -0.36 12.82
N PRO A 51 -9.21 0.47 12.84
CA PRO A 51 -10.52 0.01 13.33
C PRO A 51 -11.09 -1.17 12.56
N HIS A 52 -10.68 -1.36 11.31
CA HIS A 52 -11.16 -2.45 10.45
C HIS A 52 -10.32 -3.72 10.58
N VAL A 53 -9.04 -3.62 10.94
CA VAL A 53 -8.13 -4.77 10.99
C VAL A 53 -7.81 -5.21 12.42
N GLY A 54 -7.86 -4.30 13.40
CA GLY A 54 -7.78 -4.64 14.81
C GLY A 54 -6.38 -4.92 15.37
N THR A 55 -5.32 -4.74 14.57
CA THR A 55 -3.95 -4.88 15.05
C THR A 55 -3.41 -3.55 15.57
N GLU A 56 -2.41 -3.58 16.46
CA GLU A 56 -1.84 -2.35 17.03
C GLU A 56 -1.11 -1.51 15.99
N SER A 57 -0.46 -2.16 15.04
CA SER A 57 0.20 -1.52 13.90
C SER A 57 -0.08 -2.31 12.64
N CYS A 58 0.23 -1.73 11.47
CA CYS A 58 0.02 -2.41 10.19
C CYS A 58 0.94 -3.62 10.09
N GLN A 59 0.38 -4.81 9.99
CA GLN A 59 1.11 -6.05 9.90
C GLN A 59 1.30 -6.54 8.47
N ALA A 60 0.93 -5.73 7.48
CA ALA A 60 1.17 -6.04 6.09
C ALA A 60 2.52 -5.51 5.66
N GLY A 61 3.27 -6.31 4.90
CA GLY A 61 4.46 -5.84 4.21
C GLY A 61 4.06 -5.21 2.88
N HIS A 62 4.79 -4.18 2.48
CA HIS A 62 4.49 -3.45 1.25
C HIS A 62 5.73 -3.28 0.39
N ILE A 63 5.54 -3.37 -0.91
CA ILE A 63 6.51 -2.94 -1.91
C ILE A 63 5.77 -2.14 -2.96
N GLY A 64 6.26 -0.97 -3.32
CA GLY A 64 5.54 -0.11 -4.25
C GLY A 64 6.27 1.16 -4.60
N VAL A 65 5.52 2.04 -5.23
CA VAL A 65 5.98 3.37 -5.62
C VAL A 65 4.93 4.40 -5.19
N LEU A 66 5.38 5.56 -4.75
CA LEU A 66 4.49 6.70 -4.50
C LEU A 66 4.44 7.55 -5.76
N LEU A 67 3.24 7.72 -6.30
CA LEU A 67 3.02 8.46 -7.54
C LEU A 67 2.75 9.94 -7.30
N GLN A 68 2.16 10.26 -6.15
CA GLN A 68 1.75 11.61 -5.80
C GLN A 68 1.74 11.77 -4.29
N GLY A 69 2.03 12.97 -3.82
CA GLY A 69 1.92 13.30 -2.40
C GLY A 69 3.14 12.89 -1.59
N LYS A 70 2.94 12.73 -0.29
CA LYS A 70 3.99 12.42 0.65
C LYS A 70 3.42 11.63 1.82
N ILE A 71 4.12 10.58 2.22
CA ILE A 71 3.72 9.72 3.34
C ILE A 71 4.88 9.60 4.31
N HIS A 72 4.59 9.74 5.60
CA HIS A 72 5.55 9.45 6.66
C HIS A 72 5.20 8.11 7.30
N VAL A 73 6.21 7.29 7.54
CA VAL A 73 6.06 5.94 8.10
C VAL A 73 6.93 5.81 9.34
N VAL A 74 6.35 5.25 10.40
CA VAL A 74 7.05 4.96 11.65
C VAL A 74 6.93 3.47 11.92
N SER A 75 8.07 2.81 12.03
CA SER A 75 8.12 1.39 12.36
C SER A 75 8.02 1.16 13.87
N ASP A 76 7.54 -0.01 14.26
CA ASP A 76 7.49 -0.42 15.67
C ASP A 76 8.89 -0.47 16.30
N ASP A 77 9.95 -0.61 15.50
CA ASP A 77 11.33 -0.59 15.99
C ASP A 77 11.87 0.84 16.22
N GLY A 78 11.05 1.86 15.95
CA GLY A 78 11.41 3.26 16.13
C GLY A 78 12.03 3.91 14.91
N SER A 79 12.33 3.18 13.86
CA SER A 79 12.82 3.78 12.62
C SER A 79 11.70 4.51 11.90
N GLU A 80 12.06 5.54 11.12
CA GLU A 80 11.11 6.37 10.39
C GLU A 80 11.63 6.68 9.00
N VAL A 81 10.69 6.89 8.08
CA VAL A 81 11.02 7.33 6.73
C VAL A 81 9.89 8.21 6.21
N THR A 82 10.26 9.23 5.44
CA THR A 82 9.30 9.98 4.63
C THR A 82 9.47 9.56 3.19
N ILE A 83 8.37 9.13 2.58
CA ILE A 83 8.34 8.73 1.18
C ILE A 83 7.81 9.91 0.37
N ASN A 84 8.56 10.31 -0.65
CA ASN A 84 8.19 11.40 -1.54
C ASN A 84 7.70 10.85 -2.88
N ALA A 85 6.88 11.63 -3.58
CA ALA A 85 6.43 11.26 -4.92
C ALA A 85 7.62 10.95 -5.83
N GLY A 86 7.51 9.87 -6.59
CA GLY A 86 8.58 9.38 -7.47
C GLY A 86 9.50 8.37 -6.81
N GLU A 87 9.37 8.12 -5.50
CA GLU A 87 10.21 7.16 -4.81
C GLU A 87 9.55 5.79 -4.71
N ALA A 88 10.38 4.75 -4.78
CA ALA A 88 9.98 3.39 -4.49
C ALA A 88 10.27 3.08 -3.02
N TYR A 89 9.50 2.16 -2.44
CA TYR A 89 9.62 1.84 -1.03
C TYR A 89 9.38 0.36 -0.75
N ARG A 90 9.95 -0.10 0.35
CA ARG A 90 9.64 -1.38 0.94
C ARG A 90 9.39 -1.15 2.43
N LEU A 91 8.27 -1.63 2.92
CA LEU A 91 7.90 -1.51 4.32
C LEU A 91 7.67 -2.90 4.89
N ALA A 92 8.42 -3.26 5.91
CA ALA A 92 8.19 -4.49 6.66
C ALA A 92 6.92 -4.37 7.51
N PRO A 93 6.31 -5.48 7.92
CA PRO A 93 5.21 -5.45 8.88
C PRO A 93 5.59 -4.74 10.17
N GLY A 94 4.62 -4.12 10.84
CA GLY A 94 4.84 -3.41 12.10
C GLY A 94 5.14 -1.94 11.91
N HIS A 95 4.16 -1.19 11.39
CA HIS A 95 4.33 0.26 11.17
C HIS A 95 3.00 0.99 11.28
N ASP A 96 3.08 2.29 11.49
CA ASP A 96 2.00 3.26 11.28
C ASP A 96 2.45 4.22 10.18
N ALA A 97 1.51 4.88 9.53
CA ALA A 97 1.81 5.80 8.45
C ALA A 97 0.74 6.87 8.35
N TRP A 98 1.10 8.04 7.84
CA TRP A 98 0.15 9.12 7.61
C TRP A 98 0.54 9.98 6.42
N VAL A 99 -0.48 10.62 5.83
CA VAL A 99 -0.28 11.58 4.75
C VAL A 99 0.27 12.87 5.32
N VAL A 100 1.31 13.41 4.67
CA VAL A 100 1.92 14.67 5.04
C VAL A 100 1.49 15.74 4.04
N GLY A 101 0.98 16.86 4.53
CA GLY A 101 0.59 17.99 3.69
C GLY A 101 -0.85 17.93 3.22
N ASP A 102 -1.18 18.79 2.25
CA ASP A 102 -2.54 19.05 1.81
C ASP A 102 -2.92 18.35 0.51
N GLU A 103 -2.01 17.55 -0.03
CA GLU A 103 -2.21 16.83 -1.28
C GLU A 103 -2.52 15.37 -0.99
N PRO A 104 -3.47 14.75 -1.71
CA PRO A 104 -3.67 13.31 -1.56
C PRO A 104 -2.42 12.53 -1.90
N ALA A 105 -2.19 11.44 -1.19
CA ALA A 105 -1.12 10.50 -1.52
C ALA A 105 -1.69 9.40 -2.41
N VAL A 106 -1.01 9.11 -3.51
CA VAL A 106 -1.39 8.06 -4.45
C VAL A 106 -0.22 7.12 -4.59
N ASN A 107 -0.44 5.85 -4.23
CA ASN A 107 0.59 4.83 -4.36
C ASN A 107 0.14 3.70 -5.27
N LEU A 108 1.11 2.93 -5.74
CA LEU A 108 0.90 1.72 -6.49
C LEU A 108 1.74 0.63 -5.83
N GLU A 109 1.08 -0.42 -5.34
CA GLU A 109 1.74 -1.52 -4.66
C GLU A 109 1.56 -2.82 -5.42
N PHE A 110 2.52 -3.72 -5.22
CA PHE A 110 2.58 -5.01 -5.91
C PHE A 110 2.59 -6.11 -4.87
N SER A 111 1.80 -7.15 -5.10
CA SER A 111 1.83 -8.34 -4.27
C SER A 111 1.73 -9.59 -5.12
N THR A 112 2.25 -10.70 -4.62
CA THR A 112 2.15 -11.99 -5.29
C THR A 112 1.82 -13.06 -4.26
N ASP A 113 1.44 -14.23 -4.76
CA ASP A 113 1.29 -15.43 -3.92
C ASP A 113 2.62 -16.13 -3.71
N SER A 114 3.71 -15.57 -4.25
CA SER A 114 5.05 -16.11 -4.17
C SER A 114 5.61 -15.99 -2.77
N LYS A 115 6.30 -17.02 -2.31
CA LYS A 115 7.00 -17.01 -1.02
C LYS A 115 8.16 -16.01 -1.01
N GLU A 116 8.70 -15.65 -2.16
CA GLU A 116 9.76 -14.65 -2.26
C GLU A 116 9.28 -13.28 -1.76
N PHE A 117 8.05 -12.91 -2.12
CA PHE A 117 7.47 -11.68 -1.60
C PHE A 117 6.98 -11.84 -0.18
N ALA A 118 6.54 -13.03 0.20
CA ALA A 118 6.09 -13.27 1.55
C ALA A 118 7.25 -13.25 2.57
N ALA A 119 8.46 -13.48 2.13
CA ALA A 119 9.61 -13.54 3.03
C ALA A 119 9.81 -12.23 3.79
N TRP A 120 9.76 -11.09 3.09
CA TRP A 120 9.95 -9.81 3.78
C TRP A 120 8.72 -9.35 4.57
N THR A 121 7.55 -9.96 4.37
CA THR A 121 6.37 -9.65 5.19
C THR A 121 6.53 -10.14 6.64
N ARG A 122 7.57 -10.94 6.92
CA ARG A 122 7.88 -11.41 8.27
C ARG A 122 8.89 -10.51 8.99
N GLY A 123 9.15 -9.33 8.46
CA GLY A 123 10.15 -8.44 9.01
C GLY A 123 11.57 -8.73 8.55
N GLU A 124 11.75 -9.67 7.64
CA GLU A 124 13.04 -9.94 7.00
C GLU A 124 13.27 -8.90 5.91
N SER A 125 14.45 -8.44 5.83
CA SER A 125 14.79 -7.39 4.83
C SER A 125 15.64 -7.90 3.70
#